data_7535315cecfa2b16eb460c23547025d9
#
_entry.id   7535315cecfa2b16eb460c23547025d9
#
_cell.length_a   1.000
_cell.length_b   1.000
_cell.length_c   1.000
_cell.angle_alpha   90.00
_cell.angle_beta   90.00
_cell.angle_gamma   90.00
#
_symmetry.space_group_name_H-M   'P 1'
#
loop_
_entity.id
_entity.type
_entity.pdbx_description
1 polymer ?
#
loop_
_entity_poly.entity_id
_entity_poly.type
_entity_poly.pdbx_seq_one_letter_code
_entity_poly.pdbx_strand_id
1 'polypeptide(L)'
;MSEPAELLEFAKLVVMEVANDFLSRDRSDLSQVAGSEWGGREVKLVADVVLESMLLDRFLPTGLTVLSEETGLIRQVADSVLKWIIDPLDGSVNYLRGIGPSAISVALWREETPVFGVLFKLDERSLACGGREMGAWVDDNAIHVSTQSNLDQAILCSGVPARFHAHDAVLVSDYFLRIAKFAKVRMIGSAACSLLMVARGAADAYFEDQIM
;
A
#
# COMPACT_ATOMS: atom_id res chain seq x y z
N MET A 1 24.25 -4.21 12.63
CA MET A 1 22.87 -3.88 12.15
C MET A 1 23.05 -2.98 10.94
N SER A 2 22.50 -3.35 9.79
CA SER A 2 22.56 -2.50 8.58
C SER A 2 21.92 -1.16 8.86
N GLU A 3 22.49 -0.09 8.31
CA GLU A 3 21.89 1.25 8.46
C GLU A 3 20.57 1.34 7.70
N PRO A 4 19.60 2.16 8.15
CA PRO A 4 18.31 2.31 7.47
C PRO A 4 18.43 2.67 5.97
N ALA A 5 19.46 3.41 5.58
CA ALA A 5 19.73 3.74 4.18
C ALA A 5 20.07 2.49 3.33
N GLU A 6 20.89 1.58 3.86
CA GLU A 6 21.22 0.31 3.18
C GLU A 6 19.99 -0.58 3.02
N LEU A 7 19.12 -0.62 4.05
CA LEU A 7 17.88 -1.38 4.01
C LEU A 7 16.86 -0.75 3.04
N LEU A 8 16.85 0.57 2.88
CA LEU A 8 16.03 1.26 1.88
C LEU A 8 16.47 0.87 0.46
N GLU A 9 17.76 0.95 0.14
CA GLU A 9 18.27 0.56 -1.18
C GLU A 9 18.03 -0.93 -1.46
N PHE A 10 18.22 -1.79 -0.46
CA PHE A 10 17.84 -3.20 -0.58
C PHE A 10 16.35 -3.38 -0.90
N ALA A 11 15.45 -2.71 -0.17
CA ALA A 11 14.01 -2.83 -0.39
C ALA A 11 13.60 -2.32 -1.77
N LYS A 12 14.18 -1.20 -2.25
CA LYS A 12 13.94 -0.66 -3.60
C LYS A 12 14.31 -1.68 -4.68
N LEU A 13 15.50 -2.27 -4.59
CA LEU A 13 15.97 -3.28 -5.54
C LEU A 13 15.07 -4.52 -5.55
N VAL A 14 14.76 -5.05 -4.37
CA VAL A 14 13.91 -6.24 -4.23
C VAL A 14 12.51 -5.99 -4.79
N VAL A 15 11.87 -4.91 -4.40
CA VAL A 15 10.50 -4.59 -4.85
C VAL A 15 10.46 -4.40 -6.36
N MET A 16 11.46 -3.74 -6.94
CA MET A 16 11.57 -3.53 -8.38
C MET A 16 11.80 -4.85 -9.14
N GLU A 17 12.70 -5.72 -8.67
CA GLU A 17 12.96 -7.04 -9.25
C GLU A 17 11.71 -7.92 -9.20
N VAL A 18 11.06 -8.01 -8.04
CA VAL A 18 9.83 -8.79 -7.84
C VAL A 18 8.71 -8.27 -8.73
N ALA A 19 8.51 -6.95 -8.79
CA ALA A 19 7.49 -6.35 -9.63
C ALA A 19 7.73 -6.64 -11.13
N ASN A 20 8.96 -6.53 -11.60
CA ASN A 20 9.30 -6.81 -13.00
C ASN A 20 9.12 -8.29 -13.36
N ASP A 21 9.55 -9.22 -12.49
CA ASP A 21 9.32 -10.65 -12.69
C ASP A 21 7.80 -10.96 -12.70
N PHE A 22 7.06 -10.44 -11.72
CA PHE A 22 5.61 -10.59 -11.64
C PHE A 22 4.89 -10.08 -12.90
N LEU A 23 5.24 -8.89 -13.39
CA LEU A 23 4.65 -8.28 -14.57
C LEU A 23 5.04 -8.98 -15.89
N SER A 24 6.04 -9.86 -15.87
CA SER A 24 6.41 -10.70 -17.02
C SER A 24 5.53 -11.95 -17.17
N ARG A 25 4.76 -12.30 -16.13
CA ARG A 25 3.90 -13.50 -16.09
C ARG A 25 2.57 -13.25 -16.79
N ASP A 26 1.88 -14.34 -17.14
CA ASP A 26 0.56 -14.23 -17.75
C ASP A 26 -0.46 -13.73 -16.72
N ARG A 27 -1.07 -12.60 -17.03
CA ARG A 27 -2.06 -11.98 -16.18
C ARG A 27 -3.31 -12.83 -16.00
N SER A 28 -3.68 -13.64 -17.00
CA SER A 28 -4.88 -14.48 -16.94
C SER A 28 -4.81 -15.51 -15.80
N ASP A 29 -3.61 -16.03 -15.53
CA ASP A 29 -3.38 -16.99 -14.44
C ASP A 29 -3.37 -16.29 -13.08
N LEU A 30 -2.84 -15.07 -13.03
CA LEU A 30 -2.70 -14.28 -11.81
C LEU A 30 -4.02 -13.64 -11.35
N SER A 31 -4.93 -13.34 -12.29
CA SER A 31 -6.23 -12.72 -12.00
C SER A 31 -7.32 -13.72 -11.56
N GLN A 32 -6.94 -14.92 -11.16
CA GLN A 32 -7.86 -15.89 -10.61
C GLN A 32 -8.06 -15.68 -9.10
N VAL A 33 -9.28 -15.92 -8.60
CA VAL A 33 -9.56 -15.89 -7.17
C VAL A 33 -8.89 -17.09 -6.51
N ALA A 34 -8.10 -16.85 -5.47
CA ALA A 34 -7.44 -17.89 -4.70
C ALA A 34 -8.46 -18.53 -3.74
N GLY A 35 -8.92 -19.73 -4.08
CA GLY A 35 -9.96 -20.46 -3.33
C GLY A 35 -11.31 -20.50 -4.04
N SER A 36 -12.36 -20.91 -3.32
CA SER A 36 -13.65 -21.22 -3.94
C SER A 36 -14.66 -20.08 -3.96
N GLU A 37 -14.42 -19.00 -3.25
CA GLU A 37 -15.44 -17.96 -3.06
C GLU A 37 -14.89 -16.53 -3.04
N TRP A 38 -15.68 -15.62 -3.61
CA TRP A 38 -15.54 -14.19 -3.42
C TRP A 38 -16.10 -13.83 -2.03
N GLY A 39 -15.21 -13.57 -1.07
CA GLY A 39 -15.55 -13.36 0.34
C GLY A 39 -16.05 -11.95 0.66
N GLY A 40 -17.20 -11.53 0.09
CA GLY A 40 -17.74 -10.21 0.38
C GLY A 40 -17.03 -9.07 -0.34
N ARG A 41 -16.45 -8.11 0.39
CA ARG A 41 -15.71 -6.95 -0.18
C ARG A 41 -14.21 -7.20 -0.32
N GLU A 42 -13.70 -8.23 0.34
CA GLU A 42 -12.29 -8.65 0.24
C GLU A 42 -12.17 -9.80 -0.75
N VAL A 43 -11.16 -9.75 -1.61
CA VAL A 43 -10.88 -10.77 -2.62
C VAL A 43 -9.41 -11.10 -2.56
N LYS A 44 -9.09 -12.36 -2.28
CA LYS A 44 -7.73 -12.87 -2.39
C LYS A 44 -7.53 -13.50 -3.77
N LEU A 45 -6.53 -13.02 -4.49
CA LEU A 45 -6.17 -13.51 -5.81
C LEU A 45 -4.98 -14.46 -5.77
N VAL A 46 -4.78 -15.22 -6.84
CA VAL A 46 -3.52 -15.93 -7.08
C VAL A 46 -2.35 -14.94 -7.11
N ALA A 47 -2.57 -13.73 -7.62
CA ALA A 47 -1.61 -12.65 -7.65
C ALA A 47 -1.07 -12.28 -6.25
N ASP A 48 -1.96 -12.15 -5.24
CA ASP A 48 -1.58 -11.85 -3.85
C ASP A 48 -0.63 -12.94 -3.32
N VAL A 49 -1.00 -14.21 -3.49
CA VAL A 49 -0.21 -15.37 -3.03
C VAL A 49 1.16 -15.44 -3.71
N VAL A 50 1.20 -15.21 -5.03
CA VAL A 50 2.44 -15.25 -5.81
C VAL A 50 3.37 -14.12 -5.40
N LEU A 51 2.85 -12.88 -5.31
CA LEU A 51 3.63 -11.72 -4.90
C LEU A 51 4.15 -11.87 -3.45
N GLU A 52 3.29 -12.32 -2.53
CA GLU A 52 3.70 -12.60 -1.16
C GLU A 52 4.87 -13.57 -1.12
N SER A 53 4.75 -14.73 -1.81
CA SER A 53 5.83 -15.73 -1.85
C SER A 53 7.14 -15.14 -2.38
N MET A 54 7.08 -14.39 -3.48
CA MET A 54 8.27 -13.77 -4.09
C MET A 54 8.95 -12.75 -3.17
N LEU A 55 8.15 -11.94 -2.47
CA LEU A 55 8.65 -10.96 -1.50
C LEU A 55 9.25 -11.65 -0.28
N LEU A 56 8.57 -12.65 0.28
CA LEU A 56 9.03 -13.38 1.45
C LEU A 56 10.36 -14.10 1.20
N ASP A 57 10.56 -14.69 0.02
CA ASP A 57 11.83 -15.32 -0.37
C ASP A 57 13.02 -14.35 -0.30
N ARG A 58 12.78 -13.06 -0.45
CA ARG A 58 13.80 -12.01 -0.40
C ARG A 58 13.93 -11.34 0.97
N PHE A 59 12.81 -11.12 1.68
CA PHE A 59 12.81 -10.39 2.95
C PHE A 59 13.11 -11.29 4.17
N LEU A 60 12.70 -12.57 4.18
CA LEU A 60 13.01 -13.48 5.28
C LEU A 60 14.52 -13.71 5.52
N PRO A 61 15.38 -13.79 4.48
CA PRO A 61 16.83 -13.92 4.68
C PRO A 61 17.49 -12.71 5.36
N THR A 62 16.83 -11.55 5.42
CA THR A 62 17.35 -10.38 6.16
C THR A 62 17.49 -10.63 7.66
N GLY A 63 16.81 -11.66 8.18
CA GLY A 63 16.84 -11.98 9.61
C GLY A 63 15.97 -11.08 10.47
N LEU A 64 15.22 -10.15 9.91
CA LEU A 64 14.30 -9.27 10.64
C LEU A 64 12.92 -9.92 10.81
N THR A 65 12.11 -9.37 11.72
CA THR A 65 10.69 -9.70 11.84
C THR A 65 9.96 -9.33 10.54
N VAL A 66 9.03 -10.18 10.09
CA VAL A 66 8.20 -9.93 8.90
C VAL A 66 6.73 -10.07 9.27
N LEU A 67 5.96 -9.04 8.96
CA LEU A 67 4.51 -9.01 9.02
C LEU A 67 3.98 -8.79 7.59
N SER A 68 3.19 -9.73 7.08
CA SER A 68 2.52 -9.61 5.78
C SER A 68 1.02 -9.48 5.98
N GLU A 69 0.34 -8.73 5.11
CA GLU A 69 -1.11 -8.58 5.15
C GLU A 69 -1.82 -9.92 5.03
N GLU A 70 -1.38 -10.76 4.09
CA GLU A 70 -2.06 -12.00 3.72
C GLU A 70 -1.88 -13.13 4.73
N THR A 71 -0.67 -13.30 5.24
CA THR A 71 -0.31 -14.42 6.14
C THR A 71 -0.15 -13.97 7.59
N GLY A 72 -0.10 -12.66 7.86
CA GLY A 72 0.11 -12.10 9.20
C GLY A 72 1.57 -12.16 9.62
N LEU A 73 1.83 -12.38 10.91
CA LEU A 73 3.17 -12.47 11.46
C LEU A 73 3.83 -13.80 11.07
N ILE A 74 4.77 -13.75 10.12
CA ILE A 74 5.43 -14.94 9.57
C ILE A 74 6.68 -15.29 10.37
N ARG A 75 7.46 -14.28 10.72
CA ARG A 75 8.67 -14.45 11.50
C ARG A 75 8.76 -13.38 12.57
N GLN A 76 8.86 -13.84 13.81
CA GLN A 76 9.19 -12.98 14.94
C GLN A 76 10.61 -13.28 15.39
N VAL A 77 11.44 -12.24 15.44
CA VAL A 77 12.80 -12.32 15.94
C VAL A 77 12.83 -11.68 17.33
N ALA A 78 13.20 -12.46 18.33
CA ALA A 78 13.34 -11.96 19.70
C ALA A 78 14.36 -10.80 19.70
N ASP A 79 14.02 -9.74 20.45
CA ASP A 79 14.84 -8.53 20.61
C ASP A 79 15.09 -7.72 19.31
N SER A 80 14.42 -8.07 18.18
CA SER A 80 14.48 -7.23 16.98
C SER A 80 13.51 -6.06 17.10
N VAL A 81 14.07 -4.86 17.14
CA VAL A 81 13.30 -3.61 17.11
C VAL A 81 12.84 -3.23 15.69
N LEU A 82 13.40 -3.89 14.66
CA LEU A 82 13.07 -3.65 13.27
C LEU A 82 12.13 -4.75 12.74
N LYS A 83 11.12 -4.34 11.97
CA LYS A 83 10.19 -5.24 11.29
C LYS A 83 9.88 -4.75 9.88
N TRP A 84 9.80 -5.69 8.94
CA TRP A 84 9.21 -5.46 7.64
C TRP A 84 7.69 -5.57 7.73
N ILE A 85 6.98 -4.65 7.12
CA ILE A 85 5.54 -4.72 6.90
C ILE A 85 5.32 -4.76 5.40
N ILE A 86 4.63 -5.79 4.92
CA ILE A 86 4.48 -6.09 3.51
C ILE A 86 2.99 -6.21 3.18
N ASP A 87 2.53 -5.43 2.21
CA ASP A 87 1.29 -5.63 1.49
C ASP A 87 1.67 -6.02 0.06
N PRO A 88 1.45 -7.30 -0.32
CA PRO A 88 1.87 -7.80 -1.62
C PRO A 88 1.14 -7.16 -2.78
N LEU A 89 -0.16 -6.87 -2.62
CA LEU A 89 -0.99 -6.32 -3.69
C LEU A 89 -2.11 -5.42 -3.15
N ASP A 90 -1.79 -4.18 -2.76
CA ASP A 90 -2.81 -3.19 -2.48
C ASP A 90 -3.62 -2.86 -3.74
N GLY A 91 -4.95 -2.95 -3.64
CA GLY A 91 -5.85 -2.78 -4.76
C GLY A 91 -6.08 -4.06 -5.59
N SER A 92 -6.18 -5.23 -4.96
CA SER A 92 -6.41 -6.54 -5.60
C SER A 92 -7.62 -6.55 -6.53
N VAL A 93 -8.75 -5.91 -6.14
CA VAL A 93 -9.94 -5.77 -7.00
C VAL A 93 -9.64 -4.94 -8.25
N ASN A 94 -8.86 -3.86 -8.11
CA ASN A 94 -8.43 -3.04 -9.24
C ASN A 94 -7.54 -3.85 -10.20
N TYR A 95 -6.60 -4.62 -9.65
CA TYR A 95 -5.76 -5.52 -10.42
C TYR A 95 -6.61 -6.56 -11.16
N LEU A 96 -7.53 -7.26 -10.47
CA LEU A 96 -8.44 -8.24 -11.06
C LEU A 96 -9.20 -7.67 -12.26
N ARG A 97 -9.74 -6.47 -12.10
CA ARG A 97 -10.60 -5.82 -13.11
C ARG A 97 -9.83 -5.03 -14.18
N GLY A 98 -8.53 -4.81 -13.99
CA GLY A 98 -7.73 -4.02 -14.90
C GLY A 98 -8.10 -2.53 -14.94
N ILE A 99 -8.57 -2.00 -13.84
CA ILE A 99 -8.99 -0.59 -13.75
C ILE A 99 -7.97 0.30 -13.05
N GLY A 100 -6.89 -0.30 -12.47
CA GLY A 100 -5.86 0.44 -11.72
C GLY A 100 -6.39 1.47 -10.72
N PRO A 101 -5.55 2.02 -9.86
CA PRO A 101 -4.17 1.59 -9.59
C PRO A 101 -4.12 0.36 -8.68
N SER A 102 -3.00 -0.34 -8.73
CA SER A 102 -2.61 -1.37 -7.76
C SER A 102 -1.10 -1.29 -7.50
N ALA A 103 -0.66 -1.72 -6.33
CA ALA A 103 0.73 -1.54 -5.93
C ALA A 103 1.23 -2.64 -5.00
N ILE A 104 2.55 -2.87 -5.04
CA ILE A 104 3.29 -3.59 -4.00
C ILE A 104 3.74 -2.55 -2.98
N SER A 105 3.49 -2.79 -1.70
CA SER A 105 3.89 -1.90 -0.60
C SER A 105 4.77 -2.62 0.41
N VAL A 106 5.93 -2.05 0.70
CA VAL A 106 6.88 -2.57 1.70
C VAL A 106 7.34 -1.42 2.59
N ALA A 107 7.27 -1.61 3.89
CA ALA A 107 7.75 -0.64 4.86
C ALA A 107 8.71 -1.27 5.87
N LEU A 108 9.71 -0.51 6.30
CA LEU A 108 10.50 -0.83 7.48
C LEU A 108 9.99 -0.02 8.67
N TRP A 109 9.71 -0.71 9.76
CA TRP A 109 9.32 -0.10 11.03
C TRP A 109 10.35 -0.38 12.10
N ARG A 110 10.52 0.58 13.00
CA ARG A 110 11.24 0.42 14.25
C ARG A 110 10.23 0.51 15.37
N GLU A 111 10.00 -0.63 16.07
CA GLU A 111 8.92 -0.74 17.06
C GLU A 111 7.57 -0.34 16.43
N GLU A 112 6.97 0.76 16.89
CA GLU A 112 5.69 1.29 16.41
C GLU A 112 5.85 2.52 15.51
N THR A 113 7.07 2.79 14.99
CA THR A 113 7.35 3.99 14.18
C THR A 113 7.85 3.58 12.79
N PRO A 114 7.23 4.09 11.71
CA PRO A 114 7.74 3.85 10.36
C PRO A 114 9.08 4.56 10.16
N VAL A 115 10.03 3.85 9.56
CA VAL A 115 11.36 4.36 9.19
C VAL A 115 11.35 4.84 7.75
N PHE A 116 10.90 3.96 6.84
CA PHE A 116 10.70 4.28 5.43
C PHE A 116 9.65 3.36 4.80
N GLY A 117 9.16 3.75 3.64
CA GLY A 117 8.30 2.94 2.77
C GLY A 117 8.80 2.93 1.33
N VAL A 118 8.52 1.83 0.64
CA VAL A 118 8.74 1.61 -0.78
C VAL A 118 7.43 1.14 -1.38
N LEU A 119 7.01 1.77 -2.47
CA LEU A 119 5.79 1.46 -3.19
C LEU A 119 6.09 1.29 -4.68
N PHE A 120 5.70 0.19 -5.29
CA PHE A 120 5.77 0.00 -6.73
C PHE A 120 4.37 -0.04 -7.32
N LYS A 121 4.03 0.97 -8.13
CA LYS A 121 2.77 1.01 -8.87
C LYS A 121 2.84 0.09 -10.08
N LEU A 122 1.99 -0.93 -10.12
CA LEU A 122 2.02 -1.95 -11.18
C LEU A 122 1.55 -1.42 -12.53
N ASP A 123 0.58 -0.51 -12.53
CA ASP A 123 -0.01 0.09 -13.73
C ASP A 123 0.90 1.12 -14.41
N GLU A 124 1.62 1.94 -13.63
CA GLU A 124 2.56 2.96 -14.14
C GLU A 124 4.00 2.44 -14.24
N ARG A 125 4.31 1.26 -13.67
CA ARG A 125 5.67 0.71 -13.51
C ARG A 125 6.62 1.70 -12.86
N SER A 126 6.16 2.43 -11.87
CA SER A 126 6.91 3.49 -11.18
C SER A 126 7.18 3.11 -9.72
N LEU A 127 8.36 3.46 -9.24
CA LEU A 127 8.80 3.22 -7.88
C LEU A 127 8.74 4.52 -7.07
N ALA A 128 7.96 4.50 -5.99
CA ALA A 128 7.99 5.57 -5.00
C ALA A 128 8.71 5.08 -3.74
N CYS A 129 9.46 5.94 -3.10
CA CYS A 129 10.06 5.66 -1.80
C CYS A 129 10.19 6.93 -0.98
N GLY A 130 10.27 6.77 0.33
CA GLY A 130 10.51 7.90 1.23
C GLY A 130 10.56 7.46 2.67
N GLY A 131 11.18 8.29 3.50
CA GLY A 131 11.32 8.00 4.91
C GLY A 131 11.56 9.25 5.74
N ARG A 132 11.47 9.08 7.04
CA ARG A 132 11.72 10.16 7.98
C ARG A 132 13.16 10.67 7.82
N GLU A 133 13.30 11.96 7.57
CA GLU A 133 14.59 12.64 7.34
C GLU A 133 15.35 12.16 6.08
N MET A 134 14.73 11.31 5.26
CA MET A 134 15.32 10.80 4.02
C MET A 134 14.76 11.49 2.77
N GLY A 135 13.67 12.28 2.89
CA GLY A 135 12.93 12.81 1.76
C GLY A 135 11.96 11.79 1.15
N ALA A 136 11.38 12.13 0.00
CA ALA A 136 10.49 11.25 -0.75
C ALA A 136 10.67 11.46 -2.26
N TRP A 137 10.58 10.37 -3.02
CA TRP A 137 10.83 10.36 -4.47
C TRP A 137 9.85 9.44 -5.19
N VAL A 138 9.60 9.76 -6.45
CA VAL A 138 9.00 8.88 -7.46
C VAL A 138 9.94 8.85 -8.66
N ASP A 139 10.46 7.69 -9.02
CA ASP A 139 11.40 7.49 -10.13
C ASP A 139 12.52 8.56 -10.14
N ASP A 140 13.23 8.68 -9.01
CA ASP A 140 14.32 9.63 -8.77
C ASP A 140 13.93 11.13 -8.76
N ASN A 141 12.65 11.47 -8.95
CA ASN A 141 12.16 12.82 -8.84
C ASN A 141 11.66 13.09 -7.41
N ALA A 142 12.21 14.10 -6.76
CA ALA A 142 11.76 14.51 -5.43
C ALA A 142 10.29 14.95 -5.47
N ILE A 143 9.52 14.49 -4.50
CA ILE A 143 8.11 14.84 -4.36
C ILE A 143 7.85 15.56 -3.04
N HIS A 144 6.80 16.36 -3.02
CA HIS A 144 6.37 17.12 -1.86
C HIS A 144 4.84 17.13 -1.76
N VAL A 145 4.34 17.20 -0.55
CA VAL A 145 2.90 17.39 -0.31
C VAL A 145 2.42 18.73 -0.85
N SER A 146 1.12 18.81 -1.11
CA SER A 146 0.44 20.06 -1.46
C SER A 146 0.55 21.11 -0.35
N THR A 147 0.47 22.38 -0.72
CA THR A 147 0.38 23.51 0.21
C THR A 147 -1.08 23.97 0.43
N GLN A 148 -2.06 23.25 -0.12
CA GLN A 148 -3.49 23.59 0.02
C GLN A 148 -3.92 23.42 1.49
N SER A 149 -4.41 24.51 2.08
CA SER A 149 -4.88 24.53 3.47
C SER A 149 -6.40 24.74 3.60
N ASN A 150 -7.08 25.03 2.49
CA ASN A 150 -8.51 25.28 2.47
C ASN A 150 -9.27 24.03 2.00
N LEU A 151 -10.10 23.45 2.87
CA LEU A 151 -10.81 22.19 2.58
C LEU A 151 -11.78 22.31 1.41
N ASP A 152 -12.44 23.44 1.22
CA ASP A 152 -13.37 23.68 0.12
C ASP A 152 -12.69 23.83 -1.26
N GLN A 153 -11.36 23.80 -1.30
CA GLN A 153 -10.54 23.76 -2.51
C GLN A 153 -9.68 22.48 -2.57
N ALA A 154 -9.71 21.68 -1.54
CA ALA A 154 -8.87 20.50 -1.38
C ALA A 154 -9.49 19.25 -2.03
N ILE A 155 -8.62 18.35 -2.48
CA ILE A 155 -8.96 17.02 -2.99
C ILE A 155 -8.67 15.99 -1.89
N LEU A 156 -9.71 15.25 -1.51
CA LEU A 156 -9.62 14.12 -0.60
C LEU A 156 -9.54 12.81 -1.38
N CYS A 157 -8.57 11.95 -1.05
CA CYS A 157 -8.66 10.54 -1.35
C CYS A 157 -9.31 9.80 -0.18
N SER A 158 -10.22 8.88 -0.47
CA SER A 158 -10.97 8.12 0.55
C SER A 158 -11.37 6.75 0.00
N GLY A 159 -11.91 5.92 0.86
CA GLY A 159 -12.47 4.61 0.52
C GLY A 159 -13.64 4.25 1.41
N VAL A 160 -14.34 3.18 1.04
CA VAL A 160 -15.32 2.53 1.91
C VAL A 160 -14.70 1.19 2.32
N PRO A 161 -14.23 1.05 3.57
CA PRO A 161 -13.55 -0.15 4.00
C PRO A 161 -14.43 -1.41 3.89
N ALA A 162 -13.80 -2.56 3.74
CA ALA A 162 -14.50 -3.84 3.59
C ALA A 162 -15.46 -4.12 4.76
N ARG A 163 -15.08 -3.69 5.96
CA ARG A 163 -15.87 -3.86 7.21
C ARG A 163 -16.85 -2.72 7.50
N PHE A 164 -17.10 -1.82 6.53
CA PHE A 164 -18.03 -0.71 6.72
C PHE A 164 -19.48 -1.20 6.89
N HIS A 165 -20.10 -0.84 8.01
CA HIS A 165 -21.48 -1.21 8.34
C HIS A 165 -22.47 -0.21 7.72
N ALA A 166 -22.88 -0.44 6.48
CA ALA A 166 -23.78 0.45 5.74
C ALA A 166 -25.19 0.61 6.36
N HIS A 167 -25.55 -0.27 7.32
CA HIS A 167 -26.83 -0.18 8.05
C HIS A 167 -26.77 0.78 9.26
N ASP A 168 -25.58 1.18 9.69
CA ASP A 168 -25.40 2.16 10.75
C ASP A 168 -25.54 3.58 10.18
N ALA A 169 -26.73 4.14 10.35
CA ALA A 169 -27.04 5.47 9.82
C ALA A 169 -26.16 6.58 10.43
N VAL A 170 -25.70 6.41 11.67
CA VAL A 170 -24.83 7.39 12.34
C VAL A 170 -23.44 7.36 11.69
N LEU A 171 -22.87 6.18 11.51
CA LEU A 171 -21.57 5.98 10.85
C LEU A 171 -21.59 6.52 9.42
N VAL A 172 -22.63 6.17 8.65
CA VAL A 172 -22.81 6.64 7.28
C VAL A 172 -22.92 8.16 7.23
N SER A 173 -23.74 8.76 8.11
CA SER A 173 -23.92 10.21 8.15
C SER A 173 -22.62 10.93 8.52
N ASP A 174 -21.88 10.44 9.52
CA ASP A 174 -20.60 11.02 9.93
C ASP A 174 -19.57 10.96 8.81
N TYR A 175 -19.46 9.82 8.13
CA TYR A 175 -18.58 9.66 6.98
C TYR A 175 -18.89 10.69 5.89
N PHE A 176 -20.16 10.82 5.49
CA PHE A 176 -20.56 11.79 4.47
C PHE A 176 -20.35 13.24 4.88
N LEU A 177 -20.61 13.58 6.16
CA LEU A 177 -20.35 14.92 6.69
C LEU A 177 -18.88 15.29 6.70
N ARG A 178 -17.99 14.31 6.86
CA ARG A 178 -16.54 14.54 6.79
C ARG A 178 -16.08 14.76 5.35
N ILE A 179 -16.44 13.87 4.43
CA ILE A 179 -15.99 13.98 3.03
C ILE A 179 -16.61 15.17 2.29
N ALA A 180 -17.81 15.59 2.67
CA ALA A 180 -18.50 16.75 2.06
C ALA A 180 -17.82 18.11 2.35
N LYS A 181 -16.85 18.16 3.25
CA LYS A 181 -16.04 19.37 3.52
C LYS A 181 -15.02 19.66 2.42
N PHE A 182 -14.72 18.68 1.57
CA PHE A 182 -13.70 18.78 0.53
C PHE A 182 -14.32 19.15 -0.81
N ALA A 183 -13.56 19.88 -1.64
CA ALA A 183 -13.98 20.27 -2.98
C ALA A 183 -14.27 19.08 -3.88
N LYS A 184 -13.43 18.06 -3.81
CA LYS A 184 -13.55 16.82 -4.59
C LYS A 184 -13.10 15.61 -3.77
N VAL A 185 -13.75 14.49 -4.01
CA VAL A 185 -13.39 13.19 -3.43
C VAL A 185 -12.99 12.24 -4.53
N ARG A 186 -11.96 11.43 -4.26
CA ARG A 186 -11.50 10.32 -5.10
C ARG A 186 -11.52 9.03 -4.29
N MET A 187 -12.20 8.02 -4.81
CA MET A 187 -12.21 6.66 -4.26
C MET A 187 -11.58 5.76 -5.30
N ILE A 188 -10.28 5.49 -5.15
CA ILE A 188 -9.49 4.80 -6.17
C ILE A 188 -9.26 3.32 -5.86
N GLY A 189 -9.69 2.83 -4.70
CA GLY A 189 -9.64 1.42 -4.33
C GLY A 189 -8.23 0.87 -4.06
N SER A 190 -7.31 1.74 -3.64
CA SER A 190 -5.94 1.43 -3.23
C SER A 190 -5.52 2.48 -2.20
N ALA A 191 -5.31 2.04 -0.97
CA ALA A 191 -4.92 2.91 0.14
C ALA A 191 -3.50 3.45 -0.05
N ALA A 192 -2.56 2.59 -0.41
CA ALA A 192 -1.17 2.95 -0.63
C ALA A 192 -1.01 3.94 -1.80
N CYS A 193 -1.74 3.73 -2.92
CA CYS A 193 -1.74 4.66 -4.03
C CYS A 193 -2.42 5.99 -3.67
N SER A 194 -3.46 5.97 -2.83
CA SER A 194 -4.11 7.19 -2.32
C SER A 194 -3.16 8.01 -1.46
N LEU A 195 -2.41 7.36 -0.56
CA LEU A 195 -1.38 7.99 0.25
C LEU A 195 -0.24 8.56 -0.60
N LEU A 196 0.17 7.85 -1.66
CA LEU A 196 1.16 8.36 -2.61
C LEU A 196 0.66 9.61 -3.35
N MET A 197 -0.65 9.68 -3.69
CA MET A 197 -1.20 10.91 -4.27
C MET A 197 -1.08 12.10 -3.32
N VAL A 198 -1.27 11.89 -2.02
CA VAL A 198 -1.04 12.93 -1.00
C VAL A 198 0.45 13.26 -0.89
N ALA A 199 1.32 12.27 -0.82
CA ALA A 199 2.76 12.48 -0.68
C ALA A 199 3.37 13.28 -1.85
N ARG A 200 2.84 13.13 -3.08
CA ARG A 200 3.28 13.88 -4.27
C ARG A 200 2.48 15.16 -4.56
N GLY A 201 1.58 15.57 -3.65
CA GLY A 201 0.78 16.78 -3.80
C GLY A 201 -0.31 16.73 -4.87
N ALA A 202 -0.65 15.54 -5.38
CA ALA A 202 -1.73 15.36 -6.35
C ALA A 202 -3.11 15.29 -5.68
N ALA A 203 -3.15 14.97 -4.39
CA ALA A 203 -4.28 15.11 -3.48
C ALA A 203 -3.79 15.79 -2.20
N ASP A 204 -4.72 16.29 -1.39
CA ASP A 204 -4.41 17.12 -0.23
C ASP A 204 -4.59 16.37 1.08
N ALA A 205 -5.44 15.35 1.08
CA ALA A 205 -5.71 14.53 2.25
C ALA A 205 -6.09 13.11 1.85
N TYR A 206 -5.91 12.17 2.80
CA TYR A 206 -6.45 10.83 2.76
C TYR A 206 -7.20 10.55 4.07
N PHE A 207 -8.37 9.93 3.95
CA PHE A 207 -9.18 9.53 5.07
C PHE A 207 -9.93 8.24 4.73
N GLU A 208 -9.71 7.22 5.51
CA GLU A 208 -10.47 5.97 5.48
C GLU A 208 -10.50 5.38 6.88
N ASP A 209 -11.70 4.98 7.35
CA ASP A 209 -11.86 4.35 8.66
C ASP A 209 -11.60 2.84 8.57
N GLN A 210 -11.07 2.24 9.64
CA GLN A 210 -10.91 0.78 9.78
C GLN A 210 -10.09 0.09 8.67
N ILE A 211 -9.02 0.76 8.22
CA ILE A 211 -7.99 0.10 7.39
C ILE A 211 -7.21 -0.86 8.28
N MET A 212 -6.92 -2.04 7.75
CA MET A 212 -6.04 -3.01 8.41
C MET A 212 -4.59 -2.66 8.17
#